data_3b3a076120a9a7fa0e974e022a4a63ce
#
_entry.id   3b3a076120a9a7fa0e974e022a4a63ce
#
_cell.length_a   1.000
_cell.length_b   1.000
_cell.length_c   1.000
_cell.angle_alpha   90.00
_cell.angle_beta   90.00
_cell.angle_gamma   90.00
#
_symmetry.space_group_name_H-M   'P 1'
#
loop_
_entity.id
_entity.type
_entity.pdbx_description
1 polymer ?
#
loop_
_entity_poly.entity_id
_entity_poly.type
_entity_poly.pdbx_seq_one_letter_code
_entity_poly.pdbx_strand_id
1 'polypeptide(L)'
;MTIDSFRHYAEVRIGEREFVLCHGGIRDYSDKRPLCDYMIEDLAFYREDYSKSKFAKRGKYLITGHTPTVAIDGAEEGKIYKTRDHIAIDCGAVFGYGLGCICLDTMEEFYIK
;
A
#
# COMPACT_ATOMS: atom_id res chain seq x y z
N MET A 1 -1.87 -7.29 -18.84
CA MET A 1 -3.10 -7.04 -18.06
C MET A 1 -4.01 -6.12 -18.84
N THR A 2 -5.26 -6.50 -19.02
CA THR A 2 -6.25 -5.65 -19.67
C THR A 2 -7.05 -4.88 -18.61
N ILE A 3 -7.78 -3.85 -19.06
CA ILE A 3 -8.65 -3.08 -18.14
C ILE A 3 -9.68 -4.00 -17.49
N ASP A 4 -10.19 -4.99 -18.21
CA ASP A 4 -11.19 -5.93 -17.69
C ASP A 4 -10.64 -6.82 -16.57
N SER A 5 -9.33 -7.00 -16.49
CA SER A 5 -8.70 -7.76 -15.41
C SER A 5 -8.31 -6.87 -14.23
N PHE A 6 -8.58 -5.58 -14.30
CA PHE A 6 -8.31 -4.66 -13.20
C PHE A 6 -9.18 -5.02 -12.02
N ARG A 7 -8.55 -5.26 -10.89
CA ARG A 7 -9.20 -5.54 -9.63
C ARG A 7 -9.02 -4.36 -8.70
N HIS A 8 -9.76 -4.34 -7.61
CA HIS A 8 -9.60 -3.33 -6.56
C HIS A 8 -8.35 -3.59 -5.74
N TYR A 9 -7.64 -4.64 -6.03
CA TYR A 9 -6.39 -5.04 -5.43
C TYR A 9 -5.55 -5.82 -6.43
N ALA A 10 -4.27 -5.98 -6.12
CA ALA A 10 -3.38 -6.89 -6.83
C ALA A 10 -2.51 -7.63 -5.82
N GLU A 11 -2.14 -8.84 -6.14
CA GLU A 11 -1.20 -9.64 -5.35
C GLU A 11 0.02 -9.93 -6.21
N VAL A 12 1.20 -9.63 -5.65
CA VAL A 12 2.48 -9.82 -6.35
C VAL A 12 3.42 -10.57 -5.43
N ARG A 13 4.11 -11.54 -5.98
CA ARG A 13 5.14 -12.28 -5.24
C ARG A 13 6.49 -12.10 -5.93
N ILE A 14 7.50 -11.71 -5.15
CA ILE A 14 8.86 -11.53 -5.63
C ILE A 14 9.79 -12.25 -4.66
N GLY A 15 10.33 -13.41 -5.09
CA GLY A 15 11.10 -14.26 -4.21
C GLY A 15 10.25 -14.76 -3.05
N GLU A 16 10.66 -14.48 -1.83
CA GLU A 16 9.93 -14.87 -0.63
C GLU A 16 9.01 -13.75 -0.11
N ARG A 17 9.00 -12.61 -0.78
CA ARG A 17 8.15 -11.48 -0.39
C ARG A 17 6.82 -11.52 -1.12
N GLU A 18 5.76 -11.22 -0.40
CA GLU A 18 4.42 -11.09 -0.95
C GLU A 18 3.94 -9.67 -0.76
N PHE A 19 3.33 -9.11 -1.80
CA PHE A 19 2.81 -7.75 -1.76
C PHE A 19 1.34 -7.75 -2.13
N VAL A 20 0.53 -7.11 -1.29
CA VAL A 20 -0.86 -6.82 -1.59
C VAL A 20 -0.95 -5.34 -1.88
N LEU A 21 -1.44 -5.00 -3.07
CA LEU A 21 -1.57 -3.62 -3.51
C LEU A 21 -3.05 -3.26 -3.54
N CYS A 22 -3.43 -2.18 -2.86
CA CYS A 22 -4.77 -1.64 -2.97
C CYS A 22 -4.70 -0.13 -2.76
N HIS A 23 -5.79 0.56 -3.13
CA HIS A 23 -5.76 2.02 -3.11
C HIS A 23 -5.71 2.57 -1.69
N GLY A 24 -6.62 2.13 -0.82
CA GLY A 24 -6.76 2.72 0.53
C GLY A 24 -6.21 1.85 1.65
N GLY A 25 -6.59 0.60 1.66
CA GLY A 25 -6.24 -0.34 2.72
C GLY A 25 -7.15 -1.55 2.66
N ILE A 26 -7.22 -2.32 3.75
CA ILE A 26 -8.12 -3.46 3.83
C ILE A 26 -8.91 -3.34 5.14
N ARG A 27 -10.16 -2.92 5.03
CA ARG A 27 -11.04 -2.79 6.19
C ARG A 27 -11.36 -4.17 6.75
N ASP A 28 -11.27 -4.31 8.07
CA ASP A 28 -11.62 -5.55 8.77
C ASP A 28 -10.92 -6.78 8.18
N TYR A 29 -9.61 -6.65 7.94
CA TYR A 29 -8.83 -7.72 7.34
C TYR A 29 -8.85 -8.98 8.20
N SER A 30 -9.02 -10.13 7.54
CA SER A 30 -8.82 -11.45 8.14
C SER A 30 -8.06 -12.31 7.14
N ASP A 31 -7.04 -13.04 7.62
CA ASP A 31 -6.29 -13.95 6.77
C ASP A 31 -7.11 -15.16 6.32
N LYS A 32 -8.28 -15.35 6.92
CA LYS A 32 -9.24 -16.41 6.54
C LYS A 32 -10.23 -15.95 5.47
N ARG A 33 -10.25 -14.66 5.14
CA ARG A 33 -11.17 -14.10 4.15
C ARG A 33 -10.39 -13.77 2.88
N PRO A 34 -10.72 -14.40 1.73
CA PRO A 34 -10.05 -14.08 0.47
C PRO A 34 -10.25 -12.63 0.07
N LEU A 35 -9.24 -12.03 -0.56
CA LEU A 35 -9.33 -10.63 -0.98
C LEU A 35 -10.47 -10.38 -1.96
N CYS A 36 -10.83 -11.36 -2.76
CA CYS A 36 -11.95 -11.24 -3.71
C CYS A 36 -13.31 -11.10 -3.03
N ASP A 37 -13.40 -11.39 -1.73
CA ASP A 37 -14.65 -11.28 -0.97
C ASP A 37 -14.84 -9.90 -0.35
N TYR A 38 -13.84 -9.01 -0.43
CA TYR A 38 -13.96 -7.66 0.08
C TYR A 38 -14.65 -6.76 -0.94
N MET A 39 -15.44 -5.81 -0.43
CA MET A 39 -16.10 -4.83 -1.29
C MET A 39 -15.11 -3.75 -1.70
N ILE A 40 -15.41 -3.05 -2.81
CA ILE A 40 -14.56 -1.95 -3.27
C ILE A 40 -14.39 -0.88 -2.18
N GLU A 41 -15.45 -0.60 -1.42
CA GLU A 41 -15.41 0.40 -0.35
C GLU A 41 -14.40 0.02 0.73
N ASP A 42 -14.26 -1.27 1.00
CA ASP A 42 -13.33 -1.78 2.01
C ASP A 42 -11.88 -1.66 1.57
N LEU A 43 -11.62 -1.61 0.26
CA LEU A 43 -10.27 -1.61 -0.29
C LEU A 43 -9.85 -0.24 -0.82
N ALA A 44 -10.78 0.54 -1.34
CA ALA A 44 -10.45 1.80 -2.01
C ALA A 44 -10.56 3.02 -1.10
N PHE A 45 -11.50 3.03 -0.17
CA PHE A 45 -11.81 4.23 0.62
C PHE A 45 -11.40 4.13 2.09
N TYR A 46 -10.97 2.96 2.53
CA TYR A 46 -10.52 2.76 3.90
C TYR A 46 -9.15 3.39 4.11
N ARG A 47 -8.95 4.06 5.24
CA ARG A 47 -7.65 4.58 5.66
C ARG A 47 -7.09 3.69 6.75
N GLU A 48 -5.90 3.15 6.51
CA GLU A 48 -5.25 2.24 7.44
C GLU A 48 -4.78 2.94 8.72
N ASP A 49 -4.72 2.17 9.79
CA ASP A 49 -4.00 2.56 10.99
C ASP A 49 -2.55 2.11 10.84
N TYR A 50 -1.68 3.03 10.46
CA TYR A 50 -0.28 2.72 10.15
C TYR A 50 0.54 2.39 11.40
N SER A 51 -0.01 2.57 12.58
CA SER A 51 0.66 2.21 13.83
C SER A 51 0.56 0.72 14.14
N LYS A 52 -0.29 -0.01 13.42
CA LYS A 52 -0.55 -1.43 13.67
C LYS A 52 -0.14 -2.28 12.48
N SER A 53 0.43 -3.45 12.77
CA SER A 53 0.70 -4.45 11.75
C SER A 53 -0.59 -5.11 11.30
N LYS A 54 -0.71 -5.36 10.00
CA LYS A 54 -1.89 -5.99 9.41
C LYS A 54 -1.73 -7.50 9.25
N PHE A 55 -0.55 -7.94 8.84
CA PHE A 55 -0.31 -9.34 8.53
C PHE A 55 0.50 -10.00 9.64
N ALA A 56 0.07 -11.21 10.04
CA ALA A 56 0.85 -12.02 10.97
C ALA A 56 2.08 -12.61 10.28
N LYS A 57 1.97 -12.93 8.99
CA LYS A 57 3.04 -13.53 8.20
C LYS A 57 4.16 -12.54 7.93
N ARG A 58 5.40 -12.91 8.23
CA ARG A 58 6.56 -12.11 7.86
C ARG A 58 6.79 -12.15 6.35
N GLY A 59 7.31 -11.05 5.79
CA GLY A 59 7.56 -10.95 4.35
C GLY A 59 6.33 -10.68 3.53
N LYS A 60 5.20 -10.40 4.17
CA LYS A 60 3.97 -9.96 3.50
C LYS A 60 3.74 -8.50 3.79
N TYR A 61 3.52 -7.72 2.74
CA TYR A 61 3.44 -6.26 2.81
C TYR A 61 2.16 -5.76 2.16
N LEU A 62 1.58 -4.72 2.75
CA LEU A 62 0.47 -3.99 2.15
C LEU A 62 0.99 -2.69 1.56
N ILE A 63 0.73 -2.47 0.27
CA ILE A 63 1.12 -1.23 -0.41
C ILE A 63 -0.14 -0.43 -0.69
N THR A 64 -0.18 0.80 -0.20
CA THR A 64 -1.36 1.67 -0.35
C THR A 64 -0.99 3.06 -0.86
N GLY A 65 -1.97 3.70 -1.52
CA GLY A 65 -1.96 5.12 -1.82
C GLY A 65 -2.99 5.85 -0.97
N HIS A 66 -3.84 6.65 -1.59
CA HIS A 66 -5.02 7.34 -1.02
C HIS A 66 -4.72 8.33 0.11
N THR A 67 -3.99 7.94 1.13
CA THR A 67 -3.59 8.81 2.24
C THR A 67 -2.18 9.32 1.99
N PRO A 68 -2.01 10.63 1.70
CA PRO A 68 -0.67 11.17 1.49
C PRO A 68 0.19 10.98 2.74
N THR A 69 1.47 10.70 2.52
CA THR A 69 2.37 10.42 3.64
C THR A 69 2.50 11.61 4.59
N VAL A 70 2.32 12.83 4.10
CA VAL A 70 2.29 14.02 4.96
C VAL A 70 1.21 13.95 6.03
N ALA A 71 0.13 13.19 5.79
CA ALA A 71 -0.95 13.03 6.74
C ALA A 71 -0.73 11.86 7.71
N ILE A 72 0.37 11.14 7.61
CA ILE A 72 0.67 9.99 8.45
C ILE A 72 1.63 10.42 9.57
N ASP A 73 1.24 10.19 10.81
CA ASP A 73 2.09 10.50 11.96
C ASP A 73 3.39 9.69 11.89
N GLY A 74 4.51 10.36 12.04
CA GLY A 74 5.83 9.74 11.99
C GLY A 74 6.43 9.60 10.61
N ALA A 75 5.68 9.92 9.55
CA ALA A 75 6.20 9.86 8.19
C ALA A 75 6.92 11.14 7.82
N GLU A 76 7.93 11.02 6.96
CA GLU A 76 8.62 12.17 6.39
C GLU A 76 7.82 12.71 5.21
N GLU A 77 7.60 14.02 5.22
CA GLU A 77 6.84 14.70 4.17
C GLU A 77 7.44 14.45 2.78
N GLY A 78 6.60 14.04 1.84
CA GLY A 78 7.03 13.81 0.47
C GLY A 78 7.80 12.52 0.24
N LYS A 79 7.89 11.65 1.22
CA LYS A 79 8.60 10.38 1.13
C LYS A 79 7.68 9.19 1.36
N ILE A 80 8.05 8.06 0.76
CA ILE A 80 7.38 6.79 1.02
C ILE A 80 7.54 6.44 2.50
N TYR A 81 6.46 6.02 3.14
CA TYR A 81 6.48 5.62 4.54
C TYR A 81 6.42 4.09 4.64
N LYS A 82 7.37 3.51 5.34
CA LYS A 82 7.45 2.06 5.52
C LYS A 82 7.40 1.69 6.98
N THR A 83 6.57 0.70 7.30
CA THR A 83 6.59 0.03 8.60
C THR A 83 6.98 -1.43 8.38
N ARG A 84 6.80 -2.28 9.39
CA ARG A 84 7.11 -3.70 9.30
C ARG A 84 6.42 -4.36 8.10
N ASP A 85 5.16 -4.04 7.86
CA ASP A 85 4.35 -4.70 6.81
C ASP A 85 3.52 -3.75 5.97
N HIS A 86 3.78 -2.44 6.04
CA HIS A 86 3.02 -1.46 5.29
C HIS A 86 3.96 -0.53 4.53
N ILE A 87 3.64 -0.28 3.26
CA ILE A 87 4.38 0.65 2.41
C ILE A 87 3.36 1.64 1.83
N ALA A 88 3.38 2.87 2.32
CA ALA A 88 2.50 3.93 1.87
C ALA A 88 3.23 4.77 0.83
N ILE A 89 2.74 4.76 -0.41
CA ILE A 89 3.46 5.33 -1.55
C ILE A 89 2.88 6.65 -2.06
N ASP A 90 1.79 7.14 -1.49
CA ASP A 90 1.26 8.44 -1.90
C ASP A 90 2.08 9.54 -1.25
N CYS A 91 3.08 10.05 -1.98
CA CYS A 91 3.95 11.10 -1.48
C CYS A 91 3.33 12.49 -1.56
N GLY A 92 2.08 12.60 -2.04
CA GLY A 92 1.39 13.87 -2.11
C GLY A 92 1.68 14.67 -3.36
N ALA A 93 1.85 14.01 -4.51
CA ALA A 93 2.12 14.69 -5.78
C ALA A 93 1.05 15.72 -6.11
N VAL A 94 -0.21 15.42 -5.83
CA VAL A 94 -1.33 16.35 -6.05
C VAL A 94 -1.15 17.65 -5.25
N PHE A 95 -0.47 17.57 -4.11
CA PHE A 95 -0.23 18.73 -3.23
C PHE A 95 1.15 19.34 -3.45
N GLY A 96 1.87 18.92 -4.47
CA GLY A 96 3.19 19.50 -4.80
C GLY A 96 4.37 18.87 -4.07
N TYR A 97 4.17 17.78 -3.33
CA TYR A 97 5.25 17.11 -2.58
C TYR A 97 6.12 16.21 -3.43
N GLY A 98 5.73 15.95 -4.69
CA GLY A 98 6.48 15.09 -5.58
C GLY A 98 5.88 13.71 -5.73
N LEU A 99 6.51 12.90 -6.57
CA LEU A 99 6.07 11.55 -6.90
C LEU A 99 7.12 10.56 -6.42
N GLY A 100 6.66 9.54 -5.70
CA GLY A 100 7.53 8.45 -5.25
C GLY A 100 7.26 7.17 -6.00
N CYS A 101 8.29 6.38 -6.18
CA CYS A 101 8.20 5.07 -6.80
C CYS A 101 9.12 4.11 -6.05
N ILE A 102 8.69 2.88 -5.85
CA ILE A 102 9.50 1.86 -5.20
C ILE A 102 9.68 0.66 -6.13
N CYS A 103 10.92 0.18 -6.23
CA CYS A 103 11.22 -1.06 -6.94
C CYS A 103 11.09 -2.22 -5.96
N LEU A 104 10.11 -3.10 -6.17
CA LEU A 104 9.84 -4.18 -5.23
C LEU A 104 10.91 -5.28 -5.23
N ASP A 105 11.68 -5.40 -6.31
CA ASP A 105 12.79 -6.37 -6.36
C ASP A 105 13.91 -6.00 -5.39
N THR A 106 14.27 -4.71 -5.35
CA THR A 106 15.41 -4.21 -4.60
C THR A 106 15.01 -3.39 -3.39
N MET A 107 13.74 -2.97 -3.33
CA MET A 107 13.19 -2.05 -2.34
C MET A 107 13.82 -0.65 -2.41
N GLU A 108 14.42 -0.31 -3.55
CA GLU A 108 14.93 1.03 -3.78
C GLU A 108 13.80 2.02 -4.03
N GLU A 109 13.94 3.23 -3.52
CA GLU A 109 12.98 4.31 -3.68
C GLU A 109 13.52 5.36 -4.64
N PHE A 110 12.63 5.86 -5.48
CA PHE A 110 12.96 6.89 -6.47
C PHE A 110 11.96 8.02 -6.34
N TYR A 111 12.42 9.27 -6.45
CA TYR A 111 11.56 10.44 -6.27
C TYR A 111 11.74 11.43 -7.41
N ILE A 112 10.62 12.00 -7.85
CA ILE A 112 10.58 13.05 -8.86
C ILE A 112 9.76 14.21 -8.31
N LYS A 113 10.33 15.38 -8.36
CA LYS A 113 9.59 16.61 -7.98
C LYS A 113 9.05 17.33 -9.18
#